data_a35cc7a7e229bede5175c894030d9937
#
_entry.id   a35cc7a7e229bede5175c894030d9937
#
_cell.length_a   1.000
_cell.length_b   1.000
_cell.length_c   1.000
_cell.angle_alpha   90.00
_cell.angle_beta   90.00
_cell.angle_gamma   90.00
#
_symmetry.space_group_name_H-M   'P 1'
#
loop_
_entity.id
_entity.type
_entity.pdbx_description
1 polymer ?
#
loop_
_entity_poly.entity_id
_entity_poly.type
_entity_poly.pdbx_seq_one_letter_code
_entity_poly.pdbx_strand_id
1 'polypeptide(L)'
;MRGVMRGGAMALAIAMLLAGTSAQAAEAKRETAGKLADGTIVEAVTLSNARGISARIISFGATLQQLMMPDRAGKLADVELGYDDIQRYADHPNYWGASVGRYANRIAGGRFTLDGKSYQLAQNDKANSLHGGTKGFDKLNWRVVAVKSGAKASVTFALTSPAGDQGYPGTLKVTATYMLDDAGDLTIDYDATTDAPTIVNLTNHAIFNLAGEGAPGGINGHRLTIPASRYTPVNAALIPTGELKPVAGTVFDFTRGKIIE
;
A
#
# COMPACT_ATOMS: atom_id res chain seq x y z
N MET A 1 -74.37 40.73 -35.22
CA MET A 1 -74.09 39.83 -34.09
C MET A 1 -72.70 39.24 -34.33
N ARG A 2 -71.75 39.68 -33.52
CA ARG A 2 -70.30 39.29 -33.64
C ARG A 2 -70.03 38.20 -32.60
N GLY A 3 -69.68 36.99 -33.05
CA GLY A 3 -69.24 35.90 -32.19
C GLY A 3 -67.68 36.00 -31.93
N VAL A 4 -67.35 35.99 -30.68
CA VAL A 4 -65.95 36.00 -30.24
C VAL A 4 -65.52 34.57 -29.97
N MET A 5 -64.55 34.06 -30.77
CA MET A 5 -63.83 32.81 -30.44
C MET A 5 -62.76 33.04 -29.40
N ARG A 6 -62.85 32.34 -28.28
CA ARG A 6 -61.78 32.25 -27.28
C ARG A 6 -60.89 31.09 -27.60
N GLY A 7 -59.65 31.36 -28.00
CA GLY A 7 -58.59 30.35 -28.13
C GLY A 7 -58.06 29.96 -26.78
N GLY A 8 -58.15 28.66 -26.43
CA GLY A 8 -57.51 28.12 -25.26
C GLY A 8 -56.05 27.73 -25.59
N ALA A 9 -55.08 28.37 -24.92
CA ALA A 9 -53.68 27.98 -24.97
C ALA A 9 -53.43 26.78 -24.04
N MET A 10 -53.09 25.65 -24.64
CA MET A 10 -52.69 24.43 -23.92
C MET A 10 -51.22 24.52 -23.60
N ALA A 11 -50.88 24.80 -22.33
CA ALA A 11 -49.50 24.81 -21.85
C ALA A 11 -49.00 23.37 -21.65
N LEU A 12 -48.05 22.96 -22.51
CA LEU A 12 -47.36 21.67 -22.38
C LEU A 12 -46.27 21.82 -21.31
N ALA A 13 -46.49 21.25 -20.11
CA ALA A 13 -45.49 21.17 -19.07
C ALA A 13 -44.51 20.01 -19.39
N ILE A 14 -43.31 20.32 -19.84
CA ILE A 14 -42.21 19.36 -20.00
C ILE A 14 -41.61 19.14 -18.59
N ALA A 15 -41.96 18.00 -17.98
CA ALA A 15 -41.26 17.53 -16.78
C ALA A 15 -39.90 16.97 -17.18
N MET A 16 -38.82 17.75 -16.96
CA MET A 16 -37.46 17.24 -17.02
C MET A 16 -37.26 16.30 -15.81
N LEU A 17 -37.24 14.99 -16.07
CA LEU A 17 -36.68 14.02 -15.13
C LEU A 17 -35.17 14.27 -15.10
N LEU A 18 -34.71 14.94 -14.05
CA LEU A 18 -33.33 14.89 -13.64
C LEU A 18 -33.06 13.47 -13.14
N ALA A 19 -32.55 12.59 -14.01
CA ALA A 19 -31.94 11.35 -13.60
C ALA A 19 -30.66 11.73 -12.82
N GLY A 20 -30.81 11.86 -11.52
CA GLY A 20 -29.67 11.96 -10.60
C GLY A 20 -28.88 10.67 -10.73
N THR A 21 -27.75 10.69 -11.44
CA THR A 21 -26.74 9.65 -11.31
C THR A 21 -26.25 9.69 -9.86
N SER A 22 -26.79 8.80 -9.03
CA SER A 22 -26.20 8.55 -7.73
C SER A 22 -24.76 8.12 -8.00
N ALA A 23 -23.79 8.96 -7.64
CA ALA A 23 -22.38 8.56 -7.65
C ALA A 23 -22.32 7.24 -6.85
N GLN A 24 -21.86 6.18 -7.48
CA GLN A 24 -21.70 4.88 -6.82
C GLN A 24 -20.62 5.07 -5.77
N ALA A 25 -21.00 4.94 -4.51
CA ALA A 25 -20.08 5.08 -3.39
C ALA A 25 -18.98 4.02 -3.47
N ALA A 26 -17.79 4.37 -3.03
CA ALA A 26 -16.70 3.41 -2.93
C ALA A 26 -17.08 2.28 -1.97
N GLU A 27 -16.74 1.04 -2.33
CA GLU A 27 -17.17 -0.17 -1.63
C GLU A 27 -15.97 -0.89 -1.01
N ALA A 28 -16.15 -1.46 0.18
CA ALA A 28 -15.20 -2.33 0.84
C ALA A 28 -15.86 -3.69 1.14
N LYS A 29 -15.32 -4.76 0.55
CA LYS A 29 -15.82 -6.13 0.70
C LYS A 29 -14.80 -6.97 1.43
N ARG A 30 -15.18 -7.56 2.59
CA ARG A 30 -14.36 -8.48 3.38
C ARG A 30 -14.74 -9.93 3.05
N GLU A 31 -13.71 -10.80 2.97
CA GLU A 31 -13.87 -12.23 2.72
C GLU A 31 -12.72 -13.02 3.35
N THR A 32 -12.82 -14.34 3.38
CA THR A 32 -11.70 -15.24 3.68
C THR A 32 -10.89 -15.42 2.42
N ALA A 33 -9.60 -15.03 2.45
CA ALA A 33 -8.66 -15.25 1.33
C ALA A 33 -8.21 -16.71 1.27
N GLY A 34 -8.10 -17.37 2.42
CA GLY A 34 -7.70 -18.76 2.51
C GLY A 34 -7.15 -19.13 3.88
N LYS A 35 -6.45 -20.25 3.92
CA LYS A 35 -5.85 -20.79 5.15
C LYS A 35 -4.40 -21.20 4.86
N LEU A 36 -3.47 -20.74 5.68
CA LEU A 36 -2.07 -21.16 5.62
C LEU A 36 -1.89 -22.59 6.13
N ALA A 37 -0.76 -23.19 5.80
CA ALA A 37 -0.44 -24.58 6.20
C ALA A 37 -0.44 -24.80 7.71
N ASP A 38 -0.13 -23.76 8.49
CA ASP A 38 -0.19 -23.80 9.97
C ASP A 38 -1.61 -23.66 10.55
N GLY A 39 -2.62 -23.51 9.68
CA GLY A 39 -4.01 -23.35 10.08
C GLY A 39 -4.47 -21.88 10.21
N THR A 40 -3.60 -20.90 10.07
CA THR A 40 -3.94 -19.48 10.16
C THR A 40 -4.93 -19.09 9.06
N ILE A 41 -6.07 -18.53 9.43
CA ILE A 41 -7.04 -17.97 8.49
C ILE A 41 -6.55 -16.60 8.07
N VAL A 42 -6.38 -16.41 6.77
CA VAL A 42 -6.05 -15.12 6.15
C VAL A 42 -7.32 -14.52 5.57
N GLU A 43 -7.59 -13.28 5.94
CA GLU A 43 -8.71 -12.50 5.43
C GLU A 43 -8.24 -11.57 4.32
N ALA A 44 -9.13 -11.22 3.42
CA ALA A 44 -8.93 -10.18 2.44
C ALA A 44 -10.03 -9.13 2.52
N VAL A 45 -9.66 -7.89 2.21
CA VAL A 45 -10.62 -6.82 1.96
C VAL A 45 -10.29 -6.17 0.62
N THR A 46 -11.28 -6.16 -0.26
CA THR A 46 -11.20 -5.47 -1.56
C THR A 46 -11.88 -4.12 -1.43
N LEU A 47 -11.15 -3.07 -1.70
CA LEU A 47 -11.65 -1.70 -1.84
C LEU A 47 -11.86 -1.43 -3.32
N SER A 48 -13.00 -0.86 -3.71
CA SER A 48 -13.30 -0.52 -5.10
C SER A 48 -13.99 0.82 -5.21
N ASN A 49 -13.86 1.49 -6.36
CA ASN A 49 -14.52 2.75 -6.64
C ASN A 49 -15.26 2.75 -7.98
N ALA A 50 -16.03 3.80 -8.25
CA ALA A 50 -16.82 3.94 -9.47
C ALA A 50 -15.96 4.04 -10.76
N ARG A 51 -14.65 4.27 -10.66
CA ARG A 51 -13.73 4.37 -11.79
C ARG A 51 -13.15 3.02 -12.22
N GLY A 52 -13.56 1.91 -11.60
CA GLY A 52 -13.05 0.57 -11.86
C GLY A 52 -11.70 0.27 -11.21
N ILE A 53 -11.18 1.18 -10.37
CA ILE A 53 -9.99 0.92 -9.57
C ILE A 53 -10.37 0.04 -8.40
N SER A 54 -9.57 -0.99 -8.12
CA SER A 54 -9.73 -1.78 -6.91
C SER A 54 -8.38 -2.20 -6.32
N ALA A 55 -8.32 -2.21 -4.99
CA ALA A 55 -7.18 -2.65 -4.20
C ALA A 55 -7.62 -3.81 -3.32
N ARG A 56 -6.93 -4.94 -3.41
CA ARG A 56 -7.13 -6.11 -2.54
C ARG A 56 -6.02 -6.17 -1.51
N ILE A 57 -6.38 -6.16 -0.24
CA ILE A 57 -5.44 -6.19 0.88
C ILE A 57 -5.72 -7.44 1.71
N ILE A 58 -4.69 -8.25 1.98
CA ILE A 58 -4.78 -9.45 2.82
C ILE A 58 -4.27 -9.18 4.23
N SER A 59 -4.81 -9.90 5.21
CA SER A 59 -4.43 -9.73 6.61
C SER A 59 -3.02 -10.24 6.93
N PHE A 60 -2.46 -11.19 6.16
CA PHE A 60 -1.07 -11.61 6.32
C PHE A 60 -0.14 -10.51 5.82
N GLY A 61 0.66 -9.94 6.72
CA GLY A 61 1.52 -8.79 6.44
C GLY A 61 0.77 -7.46 6.25
N ALA A 62 -0.56 -7.39 6.44
CA ALA A 62 -1.41 -6.29 5.96
C ALA A 62 -0.99 -5.90 4.53
N THR A 63 -0.93 -6.88 3.65
CA THR A 63 -0.29 -6.81 2.32
C THR A 63 -1.26 -6.29 1.27
N LEU A 64 -0.85 -5.27 0.51
CA LEU A 64 -1.49 -4.93 -0.77
C LEU A 64 -1.17 -6.05 -1.75
N GLN A 65 -2.13 -6.93 -1.98
CA GLN A 65 -1.96 -8.12 -2.82
C GLN A 65 -2.16 -7.81 -4.29
N GLN A 66 -3.08 -6.87 -4.59
CA GLN A 66 -3.49 -6.56 -5.95
C GLN A 66 -3.92 -5.10 -6.05
N LEU A 67 -3.57 -4.45 -7.15
CA LEU A 67 -4.05 -3.12 -7.50
C LEU A 67 -4.51 -3.10 -8.96
N MET A 68 -5.83 -3.25 -9.19
CA MET A 68 -6.43 -3.18 -10.51
C MET A 68 -6.58 -1.74 -10.95
N MET A 69 -5.97 -1.39 -12.07
CA MET A 69 -6.01 -0.04 -12.64
C MET A 69 -6.48 -0.09 -14.10
N PRO A 70 -7.38 0.81 -14.54
CA PRO A 70 -7.71 0.95 -15.95
C PRO A 70 -6.61 1.70 -16.71
N ASP A 71 -6.30 1.24 -17.91
CA ASP A 71 -5.51 2.01 -18.87
C ASP A 71 -6.36 3.11 -19.54
N ARG A 72 -5.78 3.85 -20.49
CA ARG A 72 -6.48 4.93 -21.22
C ARG A 72 -7.68 4.44 -22.05
N ALA A 73 -7.71 3.14 -22.39
CA ALA A 73 -8.81 2.51 -23.11
C ALA A 73 -9.84 1.88 -22.16
N GLY A 74 -9.62 1.97 -20.85
CA GLY A 74 -10.46 1.36 -19.81
C GLY A 74 -10.18 -0.13 -19.56
N LYS A 75 -9.13 -0.68 -20.18
CA LYS A 75 -8.72 -2.07 -19.93
C LYS A 75 -8.05 -2.16 -18.56
N LEU A 76 -8.58 -3.03 -17.70
CA LEU A 76 -8.03 -3.28 -16.37
C LEU A 76 -6.78 -4.18 -16.45
N ALA A 77 -5.79 -3.85 -15.63
CA ALA A 77 -4.63 -4.69 -15.36
C ALA A 77 -4.26 -4.59 -13.88
N ASP A 78 -3.76 -5.67 -13.31
CA ASP A 78 -3.08 -5.64 -12.02
C ASP A 78 -1.71 -4.99 -12.20
N VAL A 79 -1.45 -3.91 -11.49
CA VAL A 79 -0.17 -3.20 -11.57
C VAL A 79 0.73 -3.44 -10.37
N GLU A 80 0.24 -4.15 -9.34
CA GLU A 80 1.03 -4.58 -8.19
C GLU A 80 1.63 -5.96 -8.47
N LEU A 81 2.91 -6.16 -8.11
CA LEU A 81 3.54 -7.47 -8.18
C LEU A 81 3.25 -8.26 -6.90
N GLY A 82 2.66 -9.44 -7.04
CA GLY A 82 2.26 -10.25 -5.92
C GLY A 82 2.16 -11.74 -6.21
N TYR A 83 1.49 -12.45 -5.35
CA TYR A 83 1.13 -13.85 -5.52
C TYR A 83 -0.39 -14.00 -5.40
N ASP A 84 -1.00 -14.79 -6.30
CA ASP A 84 -2.41 -15.17 -6.19
C ASP A 84 -2.64 -16.10 -5.00
N ASP A 85 -1.69 -17.00 -4.74
CA ASP A 85 -1.74 -17.96 -3.63
C ASP A 85 -1.15 -17.33 -2.36
N ILE A 86 -1.98 -17.26 -1.31
CA ILE A 86 -1.59 -16.69 -0.02
C ILE A 86 -0.47 -17.47 0.68
N GLN A 87 -0.37 -18.79 0.47
CA GLN A 87 0.70 -19.61 1.06
C GLN A 87 2.07 -19.17 0.56
N ARG A 88 2.16 -18.71 -0.70
CA ARG A 88 3.42 -18.23 -1.26
C ARG A 88 3.99 -17.00 -0.55
N TYR A 89 3.15 -16.16 0.06
CA TYR A 89 3.64 -15.04 0.89
C TYR A 89 4.36 -15.54 2.16
N ALA A 90 3.93 -16.68 2.72
CA ALA A 90 4.60 -17.30 3.86
C ALA A 90 5.88 -18.06 3.45
N ASP A 91 5.84 -18.76 2.31
CA ASP A 91 6.94 -19.63 1.84
C ASP A 91 8.05 -18.83 1.15
N HIS A 92 7.72 -17.72 0.48
CA HIS A 92 8.62 -16.89 -0.29
C HIS A 92 8.55 -15.42 0.13
N PRO A 93 9.12 -15.05 1.28
CA PRO A 93 8.97 -13.71 1.86
C PRO A 93 9.79 -12.66 1.08
N ASN A 94 9.27 -12.23 -0.07
CA ASN A 94 9.85 -11.19 -0.92
C ASN A 94 9.41 -9.78 -0.52
N TYR A 95 8.62 -9.64 0.54
CA TYR A 95 8.03 -8.41 1.07
C TYR A 95 7.02 -7.71 0.13
N TRP A 96 6.70 -8.26 -1.05
CA TRP A 96 5.84 -7.63 -2.04
C TRP A 96 4.50 -7.20 -1.44
N GLY A 97 4.20 -5.89 -1.58
CA GLY A 97 2.98 -5.28 -1.06
C GLY A 97 2.84 -5.25 0.46
N ALA A 98 3.74 -5.88 1.21
CA ALA A 98 3.59 -6.05 2.66
C ALA A 98 3.86 -4.76 3.45
N SER A 99 3.19 -4.63 4.60
CA SER A 99 3.52 -3.65 5.62
C SER A 99 4.74 -4.12 6.40
N VAL A 100 5.84 -3.40 6.24
CA VAL A 100 7.16 -3.73 6.80
C VAL A 100 7.41 -2.94 8.08
N GLY A 101 7.85 -3.62 9.11
CA GLY A 101 8.19 -3.08 10.42
C GLY A 101 8.73 -4.20 11.34
N ARG A 102 9.17 -3.86 12.57
CA ARG A 102 9.04 -2.59 13.29
C ARG A 102 9.89 -1.46 12.68
N TYR A 103 11.02 -1.81 12.01
CA TYR A 103 11.91 -0.86 11.37
C TYR A 103 12.24 -1.32 9.94
N ALA A 104 11.75 -0.59 8.96
CA ALA A 104 11.95 -0.86 7.54
C ALA A 104 13.39 -0.56 7.12
N ASN A 105 13.87 -1.29 6.12
CA ASN A 105 15.25 -1.29 5.65
C ASN A 105 16.23 -1.78 6.74
N ARG A 106 17.50 -1.37 6.70
CA ARG A 106 18.59 -1.98 7.48
C ARG A 106 18.98 -1.19 8.71
N ILE A 107 19.34 -1.93 9.76
CA ILE A 107 20.08 -1.42 10.91
C ILE A 107 21.43 -2.13 10.93
N ALA A 108 22.50 -1.35 10.81
CA ALA A 108 23.88 -1.84 10.77
C ALA A 108 24.23 -2.64 12.03
N GLY A 109 24.81 -3.84 11.84
CA GLY A 109 25.14 -4.73 12.94
C GLY A 109 23.93 -5.26 13.72
N GLY A 110 22.69 -4.95 13.27
CA GLY A 110 21.48 -5.22 14.05
C GLY A 110 21.48 -4.52 15.40
N ARG A 111 22.20 -3.39 15.57
CA ARG A 111 22.39 -2.75 16.89
C ARG A 111 22.06 -1.27 16.83
N PHE A 112 21.40 -0.78 17.89
CA PHE A 112 21.19 0.64 18.12
C PHE A 112 21.28 0.98 19.60
N THR A 113 21.46 2.26 19.90
CA THR A 113 21.43 2.78 21.28
C THR A 113 20.24 3.75 21.41
N LEU A 114 19.46 3.57 22.46
CA LEU A 114 18.33 4.44 22.80
C LEU A 114 18.36 4.70 24.31
N ASP A 115 18.32 5.97 24.71
CA ASP A 115 18.39 6.42 26.12
C ASP A 115 19.58 5.79 26.89
N GLY A 116 20.75 5.74 26.25
CA GLY A 116 21.98 5.20 26.83
C GLY A 116 22.02 3.65 26.92
N LYS A 117 20.98 2.94 26.54
CA LYS A 117 20.92 1.48 26.54
C LYS A 117 21.11 0.93 25.14
N SER A 118 21.99 -0.05 24.98
CA SER A 118 22.20 -0.74 23.70
C SER A 118 21.24 -1.90 23.55
N TYR A 119 20.72 -2.05 22.34
CA TYR A 119 19.80 -3.12 21.94
C TYR A 119 20.41 -3.90 20.79
N GLN A 120 20.30 -5.22 20.84
CA GLN A 120 20.69 -6.13 19.77
C GLN A 120 19.42 -6.72 19.15
N LEU A 121 19.25 -6.52 17.85
CA LEU A 121 18.16 -7.05 17.04
C LEU A 121 18.55 -8.38 16.39
N ALA A 122 17.56 -9.11 15.93
CA ALA A 122 17.78 -10.27 15.08
C ALA A 122 18.54 -9.86 13.82
N GLN A 123 19.63 -10.58 13.49
CA GLN A 123 20.43 -10.41 12.27
C GLN A 123 19.93 -11.38 11.22
N ASN A 124 19.11 -10.91 10.29
CA ASN A 124 18.46 -11.70 9.23
C ASN A 124 18.96 -11.33 7.82
N ASP A 125 19.90 -10.38 7.73
CA ASP A 125 20.58 -10.02 6.48
C ASP A 125 22.09 -9.91 6.75
N LYS A 126 22.78 -11.06 6.74
CA LYS A 126 24.18 -11.20 7.14
C LYS A 126 24.39 -10.67 8.58
N ALA A 127 25.20 -9.61 8.75
CA ALA A 127 25.42 -8.97 10.04
C ALA A 127 24.39 -7.91 10.39
N ASN A 128 23.42 -7.60 9.51
CA ASN A 128 22.47 -6.52 9.70
C ASN A 128 21.07 -7.06 10.09
N SER A 129 20.28 -6.21 10.72
CA SER A 129 18.84 -6.41 10.80
C SER A 129 18.17 -5.77 9.59
N LEU A 130 17.28 -6.49 8.92
CA LEU A 130 16.52 -6.04 7.75
C LEU A 130 15.02 -6.17 8.02
N HIS A 131 14.27 -5.14 7.71
CA HIS A 131 12.80 -5.14 7.68
C HIS A 131 12.15 -5.68 8.96
N GLY A 132 12.70 -5.31 10.13
CA GLY A 132 12.12 -5.67 11.42
C GLY A 132 12.61 -7.02 12.00
N GLY A 133 13.44 -7.78 11.28
CA GLY A 133 14.06 -9.01 11.77
C GLY A 133 13.53 -10.27 11.08
N THR A 134 13.83 -11.44 11.65
CA THR A 134 13.52 -12.75 11.07
C THR A 134 12.02 -12.98 10.90
N LYS A 135 11.21 -12.51 11.87
CA LYS A 135 9.75 -12.56 11.84
C LYS A 135 9.20 -11.14 11.98
N GLY A 136 9.44 -10.31 10.95
CA GLY A 136 8.92 -8.94 10.86
C GLY A 136 7.41 -8.88 10.64
N PHE A 137 6.87 -7.69 10.54
CA PHE A 137 5.43 -7.42 10.40
C PHE A 137 4.81 -8.01 9.13
N ASP A 138 5.61 -8.17 8.08
CA ASP A 138 5.29 -8.84 6.82
C ASP A 138 4.92 -10.32 6.98
N LYS A 139 5.38 -10.98 8.05
CA LYS A 139 5.17 -12.41 8.34
C LYS A 139 4.17 -12.66 9.46
N LEU A 140 3.42 -11.64 9.86
CA LEU A 140 2.41 -11.73 10.90
C LEU A 140 1.01 -11.57 10.30
N ASN A 141 0.05 -12.30 10.83
CA ASN A 141 -1.35 -12.15 10.44
C ASN A 141 -1.97 -11.01 11.26
N TRP A 142 -2.26 -9.89 10.63
CA TRP A 142 -2.89 -8.73 11.25
C TRP A 142 -4.39 -8.95 11.40
N ARG A 143 -4.97 -8.36 12.41
CA ARG A 143 -6.41 -8.46 12.68
C ARG A 143 -7.14 -7.32 11.93
N VAL A 144 -8.15 -7.67 11.12
CA VAL A 144 -9.08 -6.68 10.55
C VAL A 144 -9.93 -6.08 11.67
N VAL A 145 -9.84 -4.77 11.88
CA VAL A 145 -10.54 -4.07 12.98
C VAL A 145 -11.64 -3.13 12.51
N ALA A 146 -11.58 -2.65 11.28
CA ALA A 146 -12.63 -1.84 10.69
C ALA A 146 -12.67 -2.05 9.17
N VAL A 147 -13.89 -2.02 8.61
CA VAL A 147 -14.16 -2.01 7.16
C VAL A 147 -15.29 -1.00 6.93
N LYS A 148 -15.11 -0.06 6.02
CA LYS A 148 -16.08 1.01 5.75
C LYS A 148 -16.24 1.22 4.25
N SER A 149 -17.47 1.38 3.81
CA SER A 149 -17.86 1.85 2.47
C SER A 149 -18.44 3.26 2.56
N GLY A 150 -18.47 4.02 1.48
CA GLY A 150 -19.02 5.38 1.44
C GLY A 150 -18.24 6.28 0.49
N ALA A 151 -18.06 7.58 0.83
CA ALA A 151 -17.26 8.50 0.03
C ALA A 151 -15.80 8.04 -0.16
N LYS A 152 -15.32 7.20 0.75
CA LYS A 152 -14.08 6.43 0.64
C LYS A 152 -14.34 5.03 1.14
N ALA A 153 -13.82 4.03 0.43
CA ALA A 153 -13.72 2.67 0.94
C ALA A 153 -12.46 2.53 1.79
N SER A 154 -12.54 1.84 2.93
CA SER A 154 -11.36 1.66 3.76
C SER A 154 -11.35 0.35 4.54
N VAL A 155 -10.16 -0.12 4.86
CA VAL A 155 -9.91 -1.20 5.80
C VAL A 155 -8.80 -0.80 6.77
N THR A 156 -8.99 -1.09 8.06
CA THR A 156 -7.96 -0.92 9.08
C THR A 156 -7.56 -2.27 9.63
N PHE A 157 -6.26 -2.56 9.58
CA PHE A 157 -5.63 -3.72 10.21
C PHE A 157 -4.91 -3.27 11.48
N ALA A 158 -4.84 -4.15 12.50
CA ALA A 158 -4.14 -3.89 13.74
C ALA A 158 -3.20 -5.04 14.09
N LEU A 159 -2.03 -4.68 14.63
CA LEU A 159 -1.02 -5.60 15.12
C LEU A 159 -0.50 -5.13 16.48
N THR A 160 -0.15 -6.06 17.35
CA THR A 160 0.61 -5.79 18.59
C THR A 160 1.92 -6.56 18.54
N SER A 161 3.03 -5.84 18.60
CA SER A 161 4.39 -6.38 18.71
C SER A 161 4.85 -6.18 20.15
N PRO A 162 5.00 -7.26 20.96
CA PRO A 162 5.32 -7.15 22.38
C PRO A 162 6.73 -6.63 22.62
N ALA A 163 7.00 -6.17 23.83
CA ALA A 163 8.36 -5.81 24.24
C ALA A 163 9.31 -7.00 24.08
N GLY A 164 10.48 -6.77 23.47
CA GLY A 164 11.47 -7.81 23.16
C GLY A 164 11.26 -8.54 21.84
N ASP A 165 10.15 -8.30 21.14
CA ASP A 165 9.91 -8.86 19.79
C ASP A 165 11.05 -8.46 18.86
N GLN A 166 11.71 -9.45 18.22
CA GLN A 166 12.91 -9.30 17.37
C GLN A 166 14.07 -8.50 18.02
N GLY A 167 14.04 -8.27 19.35
CA GLY A 167 15.00 -7.50 20.13
C GLY A 167 14.61 -6.03 20.36
N TYR A 168 13.46 -5.58 19.86
CA TYR A 168 13.00 -4.20 20.05
C TYR A 168 12.40 -3.99 21.45
N PRO A 169 12.71 -2.85 22.13
CA PRO A 169 12.10 -2.50 23.42
C PRO A 169 10.67 -1.99 23.23
N GLY A 170 9.89 -2.00 24.31
CA GLY A 170 8.54 -1.50 24.37
C GLY A 170 7.53 -2.34 23.58
N THR A 171 6.31 -2.38 24.07
CA THR A 171 5.17 -2.97 23.34
C THR A 171 4.66 -1.95 22.32
N LEU A 172 4.68 -2.27 21.02
CA LEU A 172 4.16 -1.42 19.97
C LEU A 172 2.79 -1.94 19.53
N LYS A 173 1.78 -1.07 19.61
CA LYS A 173 0.47 -1.28 18.97
C LYS A 173 0.44 -0.44 17.71
N VAL A 174 0.20 -1.08 16.57
CA VAL A 174 0.21 -0.41 15.27
C VAL A 174 -1.07 -0.73 14.50
N THR A 175 -1.55 0.26 13.75
CA THR A 175 -2.59 0.07 12.74
C THR A 175 -2.07 0.46 11.36
N ALA A 176 -2.56 -0.24 10.34
CA ALA A 176 -2.40 0.11 8.92
C ALA A 176 -3.80 0.34 8.34
N THR A 177 -4.08 1.53 7.86
CA THR A 177 -5.37 1.87 7.24
C THR A 177 -5.16 2.14 5.75
N TYR A 178 -5.79 1.33 4.92
CA TYR A 178 -5.87 1.50 3.48
C TYR A 178 -7.18 2.20 3.14
N MET A 179 -7.12 3.23 2.31
CA MET A 179 -8.29 4.00 1.86
C MET A 179 -8.22 4.23 0.36
N LEU A 180 -9.30 3.94 -0.34
CA LEU A 180 -9.49 4.23 -1.76
C LEU A 180 -10.66 5.18 -1.92
N ASP A 181 -10.45 6.31 -2.58
CA ASP A 181 -11.51 7.28 -2.87
C ASP A 181 -11.96 7.28 -4.34
N ASP A 182 -13.01 8.07 -4.64
CA ASP A 182 -13.55 8.17 -5.99
C ASP A 182 -12.65 8.98 -6.95
N ALA A 183 -11.67 9.74 -6.43
CA ALA A 183 -10.64 10.37 -7.25
C ALA A 183 -9.60 9.35 -7.76
N GLY A 184 -9.52 8.19 -7.12
CA GLY A 184 -8.61 7.10 -7.43
C GLY A 184 -7.33 7.14 -6.59
N ASP A 185 -7.34 7.93 -5.52
CA ASP A 185 -6.22 7.98 -4.59
C ASP A 185 -6.28 6.78 -3.63
N LEU A 186 -5.25 5.93 -3.66
CA LEU A 186 -5.02 4.90 -2.67
C LEU A 186 -4.05 5.43 -1.61
N THR A 187 -4.55 5.62 -0.39
CA THR A 187 -3.77 6.10 0.76
C THR A 187 -3.51 4.96 1.73
N ILE A 188 -2.31 4.93 2.30
CA ILE A 188 -1.93 3.98 3.36
C ILE A 188 -1.41 4.78 4.54
N ASP A 189 -2.16 4.78 5.66
CA ASP A 189 -1.81 5.46 6.89
C ASP A 189 -1.38 4.46 7.96
N TYR A 190 -0.28 4.77 8.65
CA TYR A 190 0.21 4.01 9.79
C TYR A 190 0.13 4.84 11.06
N ASP A 191 -0.57 4.31 12.08
CA ASP A 191 -0.58 4.87 13.43
C ASP A 191 0.07 3.88 14.39
N ALA A 192 0.88 4.40 15.32
CA ALA A 192 1.55 3.55 16.29
C ALA A 192 1.59 4.21 17.68
N THR A 193 1.39 3.40 18.72
CA THR A 193 1.55 3.77 20.12
C THR A 193 2.43 2.75 20.84
N THR A 194 3.18 3.21 21.84
CA THR A 194 4.08 2.35 22.62
C THR A 194 3.99 2.67 24.10
N ASP A 195 4.31 1.68 24.94
CA ASP A 195 4.38 1.80 26.41
C ASP A 195 5.78 2.17 26.92
N ALA A 196 6.80 2.15 26.04
CA ALA A 196 8.19 2.55 26.38
C ALA A 196 8.92 3.06 25.13
N PRO A 197 10.02 3.84 25.28
CA PRO A 197 10.83 4.28 24.14
C PRO A 197 11.24 3.12 23.23
N THR A 198 11.02 3.30 21.93
CA THR A 198 11.40 2.33 20.89
C THR A 198 11.67 3.06 19.57
N ILE A 199 12.24 2.36 18.61
CA ILE A 199 12.42 2.90 17.26
C ILE A 199 11.36 2.33 16.31
N VAL A 200 10.80 3.20 15.46
CA VAL A 200 9.75 2.84 14.50
C VAL A 200 10.05 3.47 13.15
N ASN A 201 9.99 2.66 12.10
CA ASN A 201 10.02 3.10 10.71
C ASN A 201 9.17 2.13 9.89
N LEU A 202 7.94 2.50 9.58
CA LEU A 202 6.99 1.66 8.87
C LEU A 202 6.92 2.05 7.40
N THR A 203 6.73 1.08 6.52
CA THR A 203 6.50 1.30 5.09
C THR A 203 5.62 0.21 4.50
N ASN A 204 4.95 0.52 3.40
CA ASN A 204 4.43 -0.49 2.49
C ASN A 204 5.50 -0.80 1.44
N HIS A 205 5.65 -2.08 1.10
CA HIS A 205 6.67 -2.56 0.18
C HIS A 205 6.08 -2.95 -1.19
N ALA A 206 5.11 -2.17 -1.66
CA ALA A 206 4.51 -2.34 -2.99
C ALA A 206 5.55 -2.18 -4.10
N ILE A 207 5.47 -3.02 -5.12
CA ILE A 207 6.33 -3.00 -6.31
C ILE A 207 5.45 -2.99 -7.54
N PHE A 208 5.53 -1.91 -8.32
CA PHE A 208 4.61 -1.67 -9.42
C PHE A 208 5.21 -1.96 -10.79
N ASN A 209 4.40 -2.60 -11.65
CA ASN A 209 4.58 -2.61 -13.09
C ASN A 209 3.35 -1.98 -13.76
N LEU A 210 3.48 -0.75 -14.22
CA LEU A 210 2.36 -0.01 -14.84
C LEU A 210 1.92 -0.57 -16.19
N ALA A 211 2.67 -1.50 -16.77
CA ALA A 211 2.26 -2.26 -17.95
C ALA A 211 1.37 -3.46 -17.60
N GLY A 212 1.21 -3.74 -16.31
CA GLY A 212 0.50 -4.88 -15.76
C GLY A 212 1.44 -6.01 -15.33
N GLU A 213 1.02 -6.76 -14.31
CA GLU A 213 1.71 -7.98 -13.88
C GLU A 213 1.82 -8.97 -15.05
N GLY A 214 2.99 -9.59 -15.22
CA GLY A 214 3.25 -10.53 -16.30
C GLY A 214 3.34 -9.91 -17.71
N ALA A 215 3.31 -8.58 -17.85
CA ALA A 215 3.45 -7.93 -19.14
C ALA A 215 4.80 -8.27 -19.80
N PRO A 216 4.82 -8.60 -21.12
CA PRO A 216 6.05 -8.84 -21.83
C PRO A 216 7.00 -7.63 -21.75
N GLY A 217 8.26 -7.86 -21.39
CA GLY A 217 9.26 -6.79 -21.23
C GLY A 217 9.32 -6.20 -19.81
N GLY A 218 8.48 -6.63 -18.89
CA GLY A 218 8.49 -6.18 -17.49
C GLY A 218 8.28 -4.67 -17.38
N ILE A 219 9.19 -3.97 -16.66
CA ILE A 219 9.15 -2.52 -16.48
C ILE A 219 9.91 -1.76 -17.56
N ASN A 220 10.54 -2.44 -18.52
CA ASN A 220 11.26 -1.79 -19.61
C ASN A 220 10.32 -0.88 -20.42
N GLY A 221 10.79 0.30 -20.75
CA GLY A 221 9.97 1.32 -21.40
C GLY A 221 9.21 2.25 -20.45
N HIS A 222 9.18 1.99 -19.15
CA HIS A 222 8.64 2.96 -18.18
C HIS A 222 9.51 4.21 -18.15
N ARG A 223 8.85 5.36 -18.08
CA ARG A 223 9.53 6.64 -17.90
C ARG A 223 9.49 7.04 -16.42
N LEU A 224 10.66 7.11 -15.78
CA LEU A 224 10.81 7.53 -14.39
C LEU A 224 11.33 8.97 -14.34
N THR A 225 10.64 9.83 -13.58
CA THR A 225 11.07 11.19 -13.27
C THR A 225 11.12 11.37 -11.77
N ILE A 226 12.28 11.79 -11.24
CA ILE A 226 12.46 12.07 -9.82
C ILE A 226 13.04 13.48 -9.68
N PRO A 227 12.29 14.49 -9.18
CA PRO A 227 12.76 15.86 -9.05
C PRO A 227 13.68 16.02 -7.81
N ALA A 228 14.72 15.18 -7.73
CA ALA A 228 15.70 15.19 -6.65
C ALA A 228 17.10 15.42 -7.23
N SER A 229 17.81 16.42 -6.70
CA SER A 229 19.19 16.76 -7.12
C SER A 229 20.25 15.93 -6.40
N ARG A 230 19.89 15.18 -5.37
CA ARG A 230 20.79 14.40 -4.54
C ARG A 230 20.18 13.04 -4.19
N TYR A 231 21.03 12.09 -3.83
CA TYR A 231 20.64 10.77 -3.32
C TYR A 231 21.50 10.39 -2.12
N THR A 232 21.04 9.42 -1.34
CA THR A 232 21.76 8.82 -0.20
C THR A 232 22.50 7.58 -0.68
N PRO A 233 23.85 7.64 -0.85
CA PRO A 233 24.63 6.47 -1.24
C PRO A 233 24.69 5.45 -0.12
N VAL A 234 24.83 4.19 -0.50
CA VAL A 234 25.02 3.07 0.42
C VAL A 234 26.40 2.43 0.23
N ASN A 235 26.93 1.79 1.28
CA ASN A 235 28.14 0.98 1.22
C ASN A 235 27.85 -0.42 0.66
N ALA A 236 28.86 -1.29 0.59
CA ALA A 236 28.72 -2.66 0.08
C ALA A 236 27.75 -3.54 0.90
N ALA A 237 27.45 -3.18 2.15
CA ALA A 237 26.45 -3.84 2.99
C ALA A 237 25.06 -3.20 2.87
N LEU A 238 24.87 -2.30 1.90
CA LEU A 238 23.63 -1.55 1.65
C LEU A 238 23.21 -0.66 2.84
N ILE A 239 24.16 -0.23 3.64
CA ILE A 239 23.94 0.72 4.74
C ILE A 239 24.20 2.14 4.21
N PRO A 240 23.31 3.12 4.46
CA PRO A 240 23.53 4.51 4.10
C PRO A 240 24.84 5.06 4.71
N THR A 241 25.61 5.78 3.90
CA THR A 241 26.92 6.34 4.35
C THR A 241 26.75 7.63 5.16
N GLY A 242 25.56 8.22 5.16
CA GLY A 242 25.30 9.55 5.74
C GLY A 242 25.57 10.71 4.78
N GLU A 243 26.15 10.44 3.61
CA GLU A 243 26.38 11.46 2.59
C GLU A 243 25.10 11.76 1.78
N LEU A 244 25.06 12.96 1.21
CA LEU A 244 24.08 13.35 0.19
C LEU A 244 24.84 13.69 -1.10
N LYS A 245 24.93 12.73 -2.04
CA LYS A 245 25.67 12.90 -3.31
C LYS A 245 24.79 13.52 -4.40
N PRO A 246 25.35 14.39 -5.26
CA PRO A 246 24.65 14.88 -6.43
C PRO A 246 24.26 13.73 -7.38
N VAL A 247 23.06 13.79 -7.98
CA VAL A 247 22.66 12.82 -9.02
C VAL A 247 23.24 13.17 -10.40
N ALA A 248 23.57 14.44 -10.64
CA ALA A 248 24.07 14.93 -11.94
C ALA A 248 25.28 14.14 -12.42
N GLY A 249 25.22 13.64 -13.66
CA GLY A 249 26.28 12.84 -14.28
C GLY A 249 26.35 11.39 -13.80
N THR A 250 25.37 10.92 -13.00
CA THR A 250 25.29 9.53 -12.53
C THR A 250 24.11 8.79 -13.15
N VAL A 251 24.05 7.46 -12.95
CA VAL A 251 22.91 6.62 -13.36
C VAL A 251 21.63 6.99 -12.61
N PHE A 252 21.74 7.66 -11.45
CA PHE A 252 20.62 8.08 -10.60
C PHE A 252 20.00 9.42 -10.98
N ASP A 253 20.48 10.08 -12.06
CA ASP A 253 19.89 11.33 -12.51
C ASP A 253 18.60 11.08 -13.32
N PHE A 254 17.45 11.16 -12.64
CA PHE A 254 16.11 11.08 -13.21
C PHE A 254 15.39 12.44 -13.22
N THR A 255 16.11 13.54 -13.04
CA THR A 255 15.53 14.90 -12.93
C THR A 255 14.75 15.33 -14.18
N ARG A 256 15.16 14.87 -15.36
CA ARG A 256 14.52 15.16 -16.66
C ARG A 256 13.69 13.99 -17.20
N GLY A 257 13.58 12.93 -16.43
CA GLY A 257 12.94 11.68 -16.81
C GLY A 257 13.77 10.84 -17.77
N LYS A 258 13.94 9.57 -17.43
CA LYS A 258 14.62 8.54 -18.23
C LYS A 258 13.69 7.36 -18.45
N ILE A 259 13.89 6.68 -19.58
CA ILE A 259 13.33 5.35 -19.82
C ILE A 259 14.12 4.36 -18.98
N ILE A 260 13.43 3.40 -18.36
CA ILE A 260 14.03 2.25 -17.68
C ILE A 260 14.27 1.17 -18.75
N GLU A 261 15.50 0.69 -18.83
CA GLU A 261 15.96 -0.31 -19.79
C GLU A 261 16.62 -1.48 -19.03
#